data_20c873f962b7edf8eb45e77e55aa680d
#
_entry.id   20c873f962b7edf8eb45e77e55aa680d
#
_cell.length_a   1.000
_cell.length_b   1.000
_cell.length_c   1.000
_cell.angle_alpha   90.00
_cell.angle_beta   90.00
_cell.angle_gamma   90.00
#
_symmetry.space_group_name_H-M   'P 1'
#
loop_
_entity.id
_entity.type
_entity.pdbx_description
1 polymer ?
#
loop_
_entity_poly.entity_id
_entity_poly.type
_entity_poly.pdbx_seq_one_letter_code
_entity_poly.pdbx_strand_id
1 'polypeptide(L)'
;MKITLVGAAGVRSPLLVHGLAGLSSKVRVDELAFWDTDSERVKITKRVAEAMGERSGLRARLTTYSDPERALEGADYVITSIRVGGIDARIKDETIALAHGLVGQETVGAGGFACAMRNLGVMLEYARLIERVAPRATVINFTNPVGIISQGLLNHSGVNVIGVCDTPLETFEAIAHALDRTPFGLRFEYLGLNHLGWVRAICDETGAELLSKILSSPQIIQKCYRHGLFPPKFIQQLGLLPTEYLYFYYFPETAYKNSKQSGQSRGQAIAAMNARLFQRLAQAPQSKLIEIYEDYLRERNASYFSIEATAGTRRNENQQLYSEFSGYERIALLVLQALHAETPSSIPLTIRNGGALKDLDADDAVELPCEVSSRGVHVPPVGRAPDAVRPLLLQVKEYERLTVRASVEHSRSFALAALEKNPLVGRQDVARKVLTEYVHAFGQQMNQ
;
A
#
# COMPACT_ATOMS: atom_id res chain seq x y z
N MET A 1 -21.49 -14.75 -1.17
CA MET A 1 -20.02 -14.65 -1.20
C MET A 1 -19.51 -14.34 0.19
N LYS A 2 -18.44 -15.00 0.61
CA LYS A 2 -17.72 -14.73 1.87
C LYS A 2 -16.40 -13.99 1.59
N ILE A 3 -16.18 -12.89 2.28
CA ILE A 3 -14.90 -12.15 2.26
C ILE A 3 -14.29 -12.24 3.65
N THR A 4 -13.03 -12.70 3.74
CA THR A 4 -12.32 -12.76 5.01
C THR A 4 -11.29 -11.65 5.09
N LEU A 5 -11.31 -10.89 6.19
CA LEU A 5 -10.35 -9.86 6.54
C LEU A 5 -9.33 -10.43 7.51
N VAL A 6 -8.08 -10.61 7.06
CA VAL A 6 -6.93 -10.97 7.88
C VAL A 6 -6.16 -9.70 8.24
N GLY A 7 -6.10 -9.37 9.54
CA GLY A 7 -5.64 -8.08 10.02
C GLY A 7 -6.79 -7.12 10.37
N ALA A 8 -7.94 -7.69 10.79
CA ALA A 8 -9.19 -6.95 11.02
C ALA A 8 -9.16 -5.98 12.22
N ALA A 9 -8.17 -6.08 13.11
CA ALA A 9 -7.93 -5.10 14.18
C ALA A 9 -7.37 -3.77 13.66
N GLY A 10 -7.02 -3.70 12.38
CA GLY A 10 -6.49 -2.51 11.72
C GLY A 10 -7.50 -1.35 11.69
N VAL A 11 -6.99 -0.13 11.88
CA VAL A 11 -7.81 1.11 11.86
C VAL A 11 -8.49 1.37 10.51
N ARG A 12 -8.10 0.69 9.44
CA ARG A 12 -8.71 0.84 8.10
C ARG A 12 -9.83 -0.18 7.83
N SER A 13 -10.04 -1.17 8.70
CA SER A 13 -11.08 -2.20 8.52
C SER A 13 -12.50 -1.63 8.40
N PRO A 14 -12.91 -0.62 9.19
CA PRO A 14 -14.21 0.02 9.00
C PRO A 14 -14.37 0.73 7.66
N LEU A 15 -13.30 1.28 7.07
CA LEU A 15 -13.33 1.87 5.72
C LEU A 15 -13.64 0.81 4.66
N LEU A 16 -13.02 -0.38 4.73
CA LEU A 16 -13.34 -1.48 3.81
C LEU A 16 -14.82 -1.83 3.87
N VAL A 17 -15.41 -1.89 5.08
CA VAL A 17 -16.84 -2.15 5.26
C VAL A 17 -17.69 -1.06 4.62
N HIS A 18 -17.32 0.21 4.80
CA HIS A 18 -17.97 1.33 4.12
C HIS A 18 -17.91 1.20 2.60
N GLY A 19 -16.73 0.90 2.04
CA GLY A 19 -16.55 0.68 0.60
C GLY A 19 -17.39 -0.49 0.09
N LEU A 20 -17.38 -1.63 0.79
CA LEU A 20 -18.14 -2.83 0.41
C LEU A 20 -19.66 -2.62 0.43
N ALA A 21 -20.17 -1.70 1.23
CA ALA A 21 -21.59 -1.34 1.19
C ALA A 21 -22.00 -0.76 -0.18
N GLY A 22 -21.10 0.00 -0.83
CA GLY A 22 -21.30 0.51 -2.19
C GLY A 22 -21.36 -0.58 -3.29
N LEU A 23 -20.88 -1.81 -2.98
CA LEU A 23 -20.98 -2.96 -3.90
C LEU A 23 -22.36 -3.62 -3.93
N SER A 24 -23.17 -3.44 -2.91
CA SER A 24 -24.36 -4.26 -2.62
C SER A 24 -25.40 -4.34 -3.78
N SER A 25 -25.34 -3.39 -4.73
CA SER A 25 -26.17 -3.43 -5.94
C SER A 25 -25.60 -4.27 -7.09
N LYS A 26 -24.29 -4.55 -7.07
CA LYS A 26 -23.57 -5.24 -8.16
C LYS A 26 -23.01 -6.60 -7.75
N VAL A 27 -22.60 -6.73 -6.50
CA VAL A 27 -21.97 -7.95 -5.97
C VAL A 27 -22.56 -8.28 -4.61
N ARG A 28 -23.13 -9.49 -4.47
CA ARG A 28 -23.73 -9.93 -3.20
C ARG A 28 -22.66 -10.47 -2.26
N VAL A 29 -22.43 -9.76 -1.17
CA VAL A 29 -21.63 -10.22 -0.04
C VAL A 29 -22.58 -10.72 1.05
N ASP A 30 -22.45 -11.97 1.45
CA ASP A 30 -23.28 -12.60 2.49
C ASP A 30 -22.60 -12.52 3.86
N GLU A 31 -21.25 -12.60 3.89
CA GLU A 31 -20.46 -12.57 5.10
C GLU A 31 -19.14 -11.81 4.93
N LEU A 32 -18.84 -10.96 5.92
CA LEU A 32 -17.51 -10.39 6.19
C LEU A 32 -16.97 -11.05 7.45
N ALA A 33 -15.99 -11.93 7.29
CA ALA A 33 -15.32 -12.63 8.38
C ALA A 33 -14.11 -11.84 8.85
N PHE A 34 -14.05 -11.51 10.14
CA PHE A 34 -12.97 -10.73 10.76
C PHE A 34 -12.07 -11.64 11.56
N TRP A 35 -10.77 -11.62 11.23
CA TRP A 35 -9.72 -12.32 11.94
C TRP A 35 -8.54 -11.40 12.23
N ASP A 36 -8.04 -11.44 13.46
CA ASP A 36 -6.77 -10.84 13.89
C ASP A 36 -6.27 -11.53 15.17
N THR A 37 -5.00 -11.39 15.46
CA THR A 37 -4.40 -11.86 16.72
C THR A 37 -4.79 -11.00 17.92
N ASP A 38 -5.19 -9.74 17.72
CA ASP A 38 -5.70 -8.81 18.75
C ASP A 38 -7.24 -8.85 18.81
N SER A 39 -7.79 -9.83 19.48
CA SER A 39 -9.24 -10.05 19.58
C SER A 39 -9.98 -8.88 20.25
N GLU A 40 -9.37 -8.18 21.21
CA GLU A 40 -10.02 -7.05 21.88
C GLU A 40 -10.14 -5.86 20.95
N ARG A 41 -9.11 -5.59 20.17
CA ARG A 41 -9.16 -4.52 19.18
C ARG A 41 -10.11 -4.86 18.03
N VAL A 42 -10.21 -6.13 17.61
CA VAL A 42 -11.22 -6.58 16.63
C VAL A 42 -12.64 -6.27 17.10
N LYS A 43 -12.97 -6.45 18.38
CA LYS A 43 -14.28 -6.09 18.92
C LYS A 43 -14.60 -4.62 18.75
N ILE A 44 -13.62 -3.75 18.98
CA ILE A 44 -13.79 -2.28 18.83
C ILE A 44 -13.94 -1.93 17.35
N THR A 45 -13.05 -2.41 16.48
CA THR A 45 -13.11 -2.13 15.03
C THR A 45 -14.39 -2.65 14.41
N LYS A 46 -14.86 -3.83 14.84
CA LYS A 46 -16.15 -4.40 14.39
C LYS A 46 -17.34 -3.50 14.75
N ARG A 47 -17.40 -2.96 15.98
CA ARG A 47 -18.48 -2.02 16.37
C ARG A 47 -18.54 -0.80 15.44
N VAL A 48 -17.38 -0.23 15.09
CA VAL A 48 -17.30 0.90 14.15
C VAL A 48 -17.72 0.45 12.75
N ALA A 49 -17.25 -0.73 12.31
CA ALA A 49 -17.58 -1.31 11.02
C ALA A 49 -19.09 -1.59 10.88
N GLU A 50 -19.74 -2.11 11.93
CA GLU A 50 -21.18 -2.32 11.98
C GLU A 50 -21.93 -1.00 11.84
N ALA A 51 -21.55 0.03 12.62
CA ALA A 51 -22.18 1.35 12.53
C ALA A 51 -22.03 1.99 11.14
N MET A 52 -20.84 1.84 10.50
CA MET A 52 -20.61 2.32 9.13
C MET A 52 -21.40 1.50 8.10
N GLY A 53 -21.47 0.20 8.28
CA GLY A 53 -22.23 -0.70 7.42
C GLY A 53 -23.74 -0.39 7.47
N GLU A 54 -24.30 -0.20 8.66
CA GLU A 54 -25.68 0.22 8.86
C GLU A 54 -25.98 1.55 8.16
N ARG A 55 -25.13 2.57 8.37
CA ARG A 55 -25.26 3.88 7.71
C ARG A 55 -25.22 3.78 6.19
N SER A 56 -24.42 2.87 5.66
CA SER A 56 -24.21 2.70 4.21
C SER A 56 -25.11 1.64 3.57
N GLY A 57 -26.01 1.00 4.34
CA GLY A 57 -26.94 -0.01 3.82
C GLY A 57 -26.31 -1.37 3.49
N LEU A 58 -25.19 -1.72 4.15
CA LEU A 58 -24.57 -3.04 3.99
C LEU A 58 -25.48 -4.16 4.49
N ARG A 59 -25.68 -5.19 3.68
CA ARG A 59 -26.52 -6.35 4.03
C ARG A 59 -25.72 -7.57 4.51
N ALA A 60 -24.38 -7.53 4.36
CA ALA A 60 -23.53 -8.63 4.79
C ALA A 60 -23.49 -8.77 6.31
N ARG A 61 -23.43 -10.02 6.78
CA ARG A 61 -23.20 -10.31 8.20
C ARG A 61 -21.72 -10.10 8.54
N LEU A 62 -21.41 -9.35 9.60
CA LEU A 62 -20.06 -9.19 10.13
C LEU A 62 -19.84 -10.22 11.25
N THR A 63 -18.94 -11.19 11.02
CA THR A 63 -18.63 -12.27 11.96
C THR A 63 -17.19 -12.18 12.40
N THR A 64 -16.92 -12.29 13.70
CA THR A 64 -15.56 -12.44 14.24
C THR A 64 -15.24 -13.90 14.52
N TYR A 65 -14.02 -14.30 14.25
CA TYR A 65 -13.52 -15.65 14.49
C TYR A 65 -12.33 -15.60 15.45
N SER A 66 -12.21 -16.62 16.30
CA SER A 66 -11.08 -16.82 17.20
C SER A 66 -10.00 -17.74 16.61
N ASP A 67 -10.29 -18.34 15.46
CA ASP A 67 -9.46 -19.30 14.75
C ASP A 67 -9.31 -18.87 13.28
N PRO A 68 -8.08 -18.69 12.76
CA PRO A 68 -7.86 -18.28 11.39
C PRO A 68 -8.36 -19.30 10.37
N GLU A 69 -8.28 -20.58 10.66
CA GLU A 69 -8.76 -21.64 9.75
C GLU A 69 -10.27 -21.50 9.50
N ARG A 70 -11.05 -21.36 10.57
CA ARG A 70 -12.50 -21.13 10.48
C ARG A 70 -12.86 -19.80 9.82
N ALA A 71 -12.05 -18.77 10.04
CA ALA A 71 -12.27 -17.49 9.36
C ALA A 71 -12.09 -17.61 7.84
N LEU A 72 -11.09 -18.38 7.42
CA LEU A 72 -10.73 -18.56 6.01
C LEU A 72 -11.56 -19.64 5.29
N GLU A 73 -12.09 -20.64 6.01
CA GLU A 73 -12.83 -21.73 5.42
C GLU A 73 -13.96 -21.23 4.52
N GLY A 74 -13.94 -21.67 3.25
CA GLY A 74 -14.96 -21.31 2.25
C GLY A 74 -14.96 -19.83 1.83
N ALA A 75 -13.90 -19.06 2.09
CA ALA A 75 -13.79 -17.71 1.61
C ALA A 75 -13.68 -17.67 0.07
N ASP A 76 -14.39 -16.74 -0.55
CA ASP A 76 -14.24 -16.43 -1.98
C ASP A 76 -13.09 -15.42 -2.19
N TYR A 77 -12.94 -14.50 -1.25
CA TYR A 77 -11.87 -13.51 -1.22
C TYR A 77 -11.25 -13.41 0.17
N VAL A 78 -9.94 -13.23 0.20
CA VAL A 78 -9.19 -12.96 1.43
C VAL A 78 -8.47 -11.62 1.28
N ILE A 79 -8.86 -10.63 2.07
CA ILE A 79 -8.18 -9.33 2.11
C ILE A 79 -7.19 -9.38 3.26
N THR A 80 -5.89 -9.17 2.96
CA THR A 80 -4.82 -9.22 3.96
C THR A 80 -4.27 -7.82 4.23
N SER A 81 -4.18 -7.45 5.51
CA SER A 81 -3.62 -6.15 5.96
C SER A 81 -2.99 -6.32 7.33
N ILE A 82 -2.00 -7.23 7.42
CA ILE A 82 -1.31 -7.52 8.68
C ILE A 82 -0.06 -6.65 8.86
N ARG A 83 0.39 -6.56 10.11
CA ARG A 83 1.69 -6.03 10.50
C ARG A 83 2.21 -6.80 11.71
N VAL A 84 3.16 -7.67 11.47
CA VAL A 84 3.82 -8.44 12.55
C VAL A 84 4.56 -7.48 13.50
N GLY A 85 4.26 -7.60 14.80
CA GLY A 85 4.76 -6.69 15.83
C GLY A 85 4.02 -5.34 15.92
N GLY A 86 2.95 -5.14 15.14
CA GLY A 86 2.06 -3.99 15.25
C GLY A 86 2.73 -2.64 15.04
N ILE A 87 2.21 -1.60 15.71
CA ILE A 87 2.72 -0.23 15.61
C ILE A 87 4.09 -0.06 16.27
N ASP A 88 4.40 -0.86 17.28
CA ASP A 88 5.69 -0.78 17.99
C ASP A 88 6.83 -1.28 17.09
N ALA A 89 6.60 -2.31 16.29
CA ALA A 89 7.55 -2.75 15.29
C ALA A 89 7.78 -1.66 14.22
N ARG A 90 6.71 -1.00 13.75
CA ARG A 90 6.84 0.14 12.83
C ARG A 90 7.70 1.26 13.40
N ILE A 91 7.52 1.61 14.69
CA ILE A 91 8.34 2.63 15.34
C ILE A 91 9.82 2.23 15.31
N LYS A 92 10.15 0.96 15.59
CA LYS A 92 11.51 0.44 15.52
C LYS A 92 12.05 0.45 14.09
N ASP A 93 11.25 0.06 13.09
CA ASP A 93 11.63 0.10 11.67
C ASP A 93 12.11 1.50 11.26
N GLU A 94 11.37 2.53 11.67
CA GLU A 94 11.67 3.91 11.33
C GLU A 94 12.82 4.49 12.17
N THR A 95 12.81 4.26 13.50
CA THR A 95 13.79 4.88 14.42
C THR A 95 15.18 4.28 14.29
N ILE A 96 15.31 2.98 14.04
CA ILE A 96 16.61 2.33 13.77
C ILE A 96 17.20 2.89 12.48
N ALA A 97 16.43 3.00 11.40
CA ALA A 97 16.90 3.61 10.17
C ALA A 97 17.38 5.06 10.39
N LEU A 98 16.61 5.88 11.10
CA LEU A 98 16.97 7.27 11.43
C LEU A 98 18.23 7.36 12.28
N ALA A 99 18.46 6.44 13.22
CA ALA A 99 19.67 6.41 14.05
C ALA A 99 20.95 6.17 13.22
N HIS A 100 20.82 5.50 12.08
CA HIS A 100 21.94 5.25 11.16
C HIS A 100 22.04 6.26 9.99
N GLY A 101 21.32 7.37 10.06
CA GLY A 101 21.39 8.41 9.02
C GLY A 101 20.59 8.07 7.75
N LEU A 102 19.69 7.11 7.83
CA LEU A 102 18.85 6.65 6.73
C LEU A 102 17.43 7.25 6.83
N VAL A 103 16.70 7.17 5.74
CA VAL A 103 15.27 7.53 5.72
C VAL A 103 14.49 6.62 6.66
N GLY A 104 13.76 7.19 7.62
CA GLY A 104 12.91 6.48 8.56
C GLY A 104 11.49 6.29 8.01
N GLN A 105 11.34 5.36 7.05
CA GLN A 105 10.07 5.05 6.41
C GLN A 105 9.75 3.56 6.52
N GLU A 106 8.47 3.21 6.73
CA GLU A 106 8.02 1.86 7.10
C GLU A 106 7.95 0.85 5.96
N THR A 107 7.93 1.30 4.70
CA THR A 107 7.64 0.44 3.53
C THR A 107 8.71 0.52 2.45
N VAL A 108 9.64 1.48 2.55
CA VAL A 108 10.80 1.61 1.66
C VAL A 108 12.09 1.70 2.47
N GLY A 109 13.24 1.52 1.83
CA GLY A 109 14.53 1.57 2.51
C GLY A 109 14.72 0.46 3.56
N ALA A 110 15.52 0.77 4.59
CA ALA A 110 15.84 -0.17 5.65
C ALA A 110 14.62 -0.57 6.49
N GLY A 111 13.70 0.36 6.76
CA GLY A 111 12.45 0.07 7.47
C GLY A 111 11.54 -0.86 6.67
N GLY A 112 11.42 -0.62 5.35
CA GLY A 112 10.69 -1.52 4.46
C GLY A 112 11.27 -2.93 4.41
N PHE A 113 12.60 -3.06 4.41
CA PHE A 113 13.27 -4.35 4.53
C PHE A 113 12.89 -5.08 5.83
N ALA A 114 13.01 -4.42 6.98
CA ALA A 114 12.70 -5.02 8.27
C ALA A 114 11.21 -5.41 8.38
N CYS A 115 10.31 -4.59 7.87
CA CYS A 115 8.88 -4.89 7.77
C CYS A 115 8.62 -6.12 6.90
N ALA A 116 9.25 -6.22 5.72
CA ALA A 116 9.12 -7.35 4.82
C ALA A 116 9.58 -8.66 5.45
N MET A 117 10.77 -8.66 6.07
CA MET A 117 11.34 -9.84 6.72
C MET A 117 10.42 -10.43 7.79
N ARG A 118 9.71 -9.59 8.54
CA ARG A 118 8.77 -10.06 9.57
C ARG A 118 7.43 -10.52 9.00
N ASN A 119 6.95 -9.86 7.94
CA ASN A 119 5.61 -10.12 7.41
C ASN A 119 5.57 -11.30 6.45
N LEU A 120 6.63 -11.52 5.65
CA LEU A 120 6.58 -12.47 4.55
C LEU A 120 6.41 -13.91 5.02
N GLY A 121 7.14 -14.35 6.06
CA GLY A 121 7.01 -15.69 6.62
C GLY A 121 5.57 -15.97 7.08
N VAL A 122 4.99 -15.05 7.84
CA VAL A 122 3.59 -15.15 8.32
C VAL A 122 2.60 -15.14 7.16
N MET A 123 2.84 -14.34 6.13
CA MET A 123 1.98 -14.33 4.94
C MET A 123 2.05 -15.63 4.15
N LEU A 124 3.20 -16.29 4.09
CA LEU A 124 3.34 -17.62 3.49
C LEU A 124 2.63 -18.70 4.32
N GLU A 125 2.61 -18.58 5.66
CA GLU A 125 1.80 -19.45 6.51
C GLU A 125 0.30 -19.29 6.23
N TYR A 126 -0.19 -18.05 6.11
CA TYR A 126 -1.58 -17.81 5.69
C TYR A 126 -1.85 -18.33 4.28
N ALA A 127 -0.92 -18.21 3.34
CA ALA A 127 -1.09 -18.75 2.00
C ALA A 127 -1.30 -20.28 2.03
N ARG A 128 -0.46 -21.02 2.79
CA ARG A 128 -0.63 -22.47 2.96
C ARG A 128 -1.98 -22.83 3.61
N LEU A 129 -2.43 -22.01 4.55
CA LEU A 129 -3.74 -22.20 5.18
C LEU A 129 -4.88 -21.98 4.17
N ILE A 130 -4.81 -20.90 3.38
CA ILE A 130 -5.77 -20.59 2.32
C ILE A 130 -5.83 -21.71 1.28
N GLU A 131 -4.67 -22.21 0.82
CA GLU A 131 -4.59 -23.36 -0.11
C GLU A 131 -5.34 -24.58 0.40
N ARG A 132 -5.31 -24.82 1.72
CA ARG A 132 -5.98 -25.98 2.34
C ARG A 132 -7.49 -25.77 2.49
N VAL A 133 -7.96 -24.60 2.95
CA VAL A 133 -9.36 -24.40 3.37
C VAL A 133 -10.20 -23.53 2.44
N ALA A 134 -9.54 -22.79 1.54
CA ALA A 134 -10.18 -21.92 0.54
C ALA A 134 -9.37 -21.87 -0.77
N PRO A 135 -9.07 -23.02 -1.43
CA PRO A 135 -8.13 -23.12 -2.56
C PRO A 135 -8.54 -22.31 -3.80
N ARG A 136 -9.78 -21.86 -3.89
CA ARG A 136 -10.28 -21.02 -4.98
C ARG A 136 -10.33 -19.54 -4.65
N ALA A 137 -9.98 -19.18 -3.40
CA ALA A 137 -10.03 -17.80 -2.98
C ALA A 137 -9.01 -16.94 -3.74
N THR A 138 -9.40 -15.71 -4.06
CA THR A 138 -8.45 -14.67 -4.50
C THR A 138 -7.98 -13.87 -3.29
N VAL A 139 -6.67 -13.79 -3.10
CA VAL A 139 -6.04 -13.00 -2.06
C VAL A 139 -5.82 -11.57 -2.58
N ILE A 140 -6.47 -10.59 -1.98
CA ILE A 140 -6.26 -9.16 -2.22
C ILE A 140 -5.30 -8.66 -1.14
N ASN A 141 -4.04 -8.49 -1.51
CA ASN A 141 -2.97 -8.20 -0.57
C ASN A 141 -2.75 -6.70 -0.38
N PHE A 142 -3.04 -6.18 0.83
CA PHE A 142 -2.63 -4.85 1.31
C PHE A 142 -1.46 -4.91 2.30
N THR A 143 -0.99 -6.11 2.66
CA THR A 143 0.11 -6.25 3.61
C THR A 143 1.38 -5.67 3.02
N ASN A 144 1.92 -4.67 3.70
CA ASN A 144 3.12 -3.96 3.28
C ASN A 144 4.43 -4.69 3.69
N PRO A 145 5.50 -4.46 2.93
CA PRO A 145 5.60 -3.80 1.61
C PRO A 145 4.95 -4.64 0.51
N VAL A 146 3.89 -4.11 -0.12
CA VAL A 146 3.04 -4.89 -1.05
C VAL A 146 3.85 -5.54 -2.17
N GLY A 147 4.86 -4.85 -2.74
CA GLY A 147 5.71 -5.39 -3.79
C GLY A 147 6.44 -6.66 -3.35
N ILE A 148 7.14 -6.61 -2.20
CA ILE A 148 7.93 -7.74 -1.67
C ILE A 148 7.02 -8.88 -1.22
N ILE A 149 5.92 -8.57 -0.51
CA ILE A 149 4.97 -9.59 -0.04
C ILE A 149 4.31 -10.28 -1.23
N SER A 150 3.84 -9.53 -2.22
CA SER A 150 3.25 -10.12 -3.43
C SER A 150 4.27 -10.94 -4.23
N GLN A 151 5.52 -10.47 -4.36
CA GLN A 151 6.61 -11.24 -4.99
C GLN A 151 6.81 -12.59 -4.29
N GLY A 152 6.85 -12.59 -2.95
CA GLY A 152 7.01 -13.81 -2.18
C GLY A 152 5.83 -14.77 -2.35
N LEU A 153 4.60 -14.28 -2.24
CA LEU A 153 3.38 -15.07 -2.43
C LEU A 153 3.28 -15.64 -3.85
N LEU A 154 3.54 -14.84 -4.88
CA LEU A 154 3.49 -15.26 -6.29
C LEU A 154 4.50 -16.37 -6.60
N ASN A 155 5.67 -16.37 -5.95
CA ASN A 155 6.76 -17.28 -6.29
C ASN A 155 6.87 -18.49 -5.34
N HIS A 156 6.28 -18.42 -4.13
CA HIS A 156 6.45 -19.45 -3.09
C HIS A 156 5.12 -19.99 -2.54
N SER A 157 4.00 -19.73 -3.23
CA SER A 157 2.70 -20.31 -2.91
C SER A 157 1.86 -20.52 -4.17
N GLY A 158 0.80 -21.31 -4.06
CA GLY A 158 -0.19 -21.57 -5.11
C GLY A 158 -1.42 -20.68 -5.05
N VAL A 159 -1.51 -19.73 -4.10
CA VAL A 159 -2.68 -18.85 -3.98
C VAL A 159 -2.77 -17.87 -5.17
N ASN A 160 -3.98 -17.59 -5.61
CA ASN A 160 -4.21 -16.50 -6.55
C ASN A 160 -4.13 -15.16 -5.82
N VAL A 161 -3.04 -14.38 -6.03
CA VAL A 161 -2.79 -13.14 -5.32
C VAL A 161 -2.77 -11.93 -6.25
N ILE A 162 -3.42 -10.86 -5.79
CA ILE A 162 -3.43 -9.52 -6.40
C ILE A 162 -2.97 -8.54 -5.32
N GLY A 163 -1.82 -7.92 -5.50
CA GLY A 163 -1.37 -6.84 -4.61
C GLY A 163 -2.03 -5.52 -5.00
N VAL A 164 -2.44 -4.74 -4.01
CA VAL A 164 -3.14 -3.47 -4.22
C VAL A 164 -2.55 -2.35 -3.37
N CYS A 165 -2.51 -1.16 -3.96
CA CYS A 165 -2.10 0.08 -3.30
C CYS A 165 -2.97 1.24 -3.81
N ASP A 166 -3.31 2.16 -2.91
CA ASP A 166 -4.08 3.37 -3.26
C ASP A 166 -3.22 4.45 -3.94
N THR A 167 -1.90 4.41 -3.76
CA THR A 167 -0.96 5.43 -4.26
C THR A 167 -1.07 5.75 -5.76
N PRO A 168 -1.15 4.77 -6.68
CA PRO A 168 -1.33 5.10 -8.09
C PRO A 168 -2.63 5.85 -8.38
N LEU A 169 -3.76 5.41 -7.79
CA LEU A 169 -5.06 6.06 -7.98
C LEU A 169 -5.09 7.46 -7.36
N GLU A 170 -4.50 7.66 -6.17
CA GLU A 170 -4.34 9.00 -5.58
C GLU A 170 -3.51 9.92 -6.48
N THR A 171 -2.46 9.39 -7.12
CA THR A 171 -1.64 10.14 -8.09
C THR A 171 -2.47 10.52 -9.32
N PHE A 172 -3.26 9.59 -9.87
CA PHE A 172 -4.13 9.85 -11.03
C PHE A 172 -5.20 10.90 -10.72
N GLU A 173 -5.81 10.81 -9.53
CA GLU A 173 -6.79 11.79 -9.06
C GLU A 173 -6.18 13.18 -8.89
N ALA A 174 -4.99 13.28 -8.29
CA ALA A 174 -4.28 14.54 -8.12
C ALA A 174 -3.92 15.19 -9.47
N ILE A 175 -3.47 14.40 -10.45
CA ILE A 175 -3.17 14.85 -11.81
C ILE A 175 -4.45 15.35 -12.52
N ALA A 176 -5.53 14.58 -12.42
CA ALA A 176 -6.80 14.95 -13.02
C ALA A 176 -7.31 16.30 -12.47
N HIS A 177 -7.29 16.45 -11.13
CA HIS A 177 -7.67 17.70 -10.48
C HIS A 177 -6.76 18.87 -10.86
N ALA A 178 -5.45 18.64 -11.04
CA ALA A 178 -4.51 19.67 -11.50
C ALA A 178 -4.80 20.16 -12.92
N LEU A 179 -5.48 19.32 -13.72
CA LEU A 179 -5.93 19.64 -15.08
C LEU A 179 -7.38 20.17 -15.12
N ASP A 180 -8.03 20.34 -13.96
CA ASP A 180 -9.45 20.67 -13.82
C ASP A 180 -10.37 19.66 -14.56
N ARG A 181 -10.02 18.34 -14.42
CA ARG A 181 -10.74 17.19 -15.01
C ARG A 181 -11.10 16.15 -13.97
N THR A 182 -11.96 15.20 -14.35
CA THR A 182 -12.20 13.99 -13.57
C THR A 182 -11.26 12.87 -14.01
N PRO A 183 -10.81 11.99 -13.10
CA PRO A 183 -9.92 10.88 -13.47
C PRO A 183 -10.58 9.85 -14.40
N PHE A 184 -11.91 9.75 -14.40
CA PHE A 184 -12.66 8.78 -15.22
C PHE A 184 -12.55 9.05 -16.74
N GLY A 185 -12.32 10.29 -17.16
CA GLY A 185 -12.11 10.68 -18.56
C GLY A 185 -10.66 10.67 -19.02
N LEU A 186 -9.75 10.10 -18.21
CA LEU A 186 -8.32 10.07 -18.50
C LEU A 186 -7.79 8.65 -18.56
N ARG A 187 -6.92 8.39 -19.53
CA ARG A 187 -6.14 7.16 -19.63
C ARG A 187 -4.69 7.45 -19.22
N PHE A 188 -4.23 6.77 -18.19
CA PHE A 188 -2.88 6.89 -17.65
C PHE A 188 -2.01 5.72 -18.12
N GLU A 189 -0.86 6.00 -18.72
CA GLU A 189 0.19 5.01 -18.93
C GLU A 189 1.15 5.05 -17.74
N TYR A 190 1.01 4.07 -16.87
CA TYR A 190 1.74 3.92 -15.62
C TYR A 190 2.62 2.68 -15.67
N LEU A 191 3.78 2.71 -15.02
CA LEU A 191 4.64 1.56 -14.85
C LEU A 191 5.49 1.69 -13.59
N GLY A 192 5.84 0.54 -13.01
CA GLY A 192 6.78 0.50 -11.90
C GLY A 192 6.66 -0.72 -11.01
N LEU A 193 7.09 -0.53 -9.76
CA LEU A 193 6.92 -1.43 -8.64
C LEU A 193 6.05 -0.74 -7.59
N ASN A 194 5.52 -1.48 -6.64
CA ASN A 194 4.80 -0.85 -5.54
C ASN A 194 5.68 0.19 -4.83
N HIS A 195 5.16 1.40 -4.63
CA HIS A 195 5.85 2.57 -4.11
C HIS A 195 7.04 3.07 -4.96
N LEU A 196 7.15 2.61 -6.20
CA LEU A 196 8.20 3.01 -7.13
C LEU A 196 7.63 3.07 -8.57
N GLY A 197 6.72 4.01 -8.82
CA GLY A 197 6.02 4.06 -10.10
C GLY A 197 5.96 5.44 -10.73
N TRP A 198 5.81 5.47 -12.05
CA TRP A 198 5.79 6.68 -12.87
C TRP A 198 4.65 6.68 -13.87
N VAL A 199 4.00 7.81 -14.05
CA VAL A 199 3.10 8.08 -15.18
C VAL A 199 3.96 8.63 -16.32
N ARG A 200 3.94 7.94 -17.47
CA ARG A 200 4.74 8.29 -18.66
C ARG A 200 3.93 8.90 -19.80
N ALA A 201 2.60 8.74 -19.77
CA ALA A 201 1.70 9.39 -20.71
C ALA A 201 0.30 9.53 -20.10
N ILE A 202 -0.42 10.53 -20.54
CA ILE A 202 -1.80 10.79 -20.15
C ILE A 202 -2.55 11.20 -21.41
N CYS A 203 -3.66 10.53 -21.72
CA CYS A 203 -4.51 10.88 -22.84
C CYS A 203 -5.94 11.09 -22.35
N ASP A 204 -6.65 12.04 -22.97
CA ASP A 204 -8.08 12.19 -22.74
C ASP A 204 -8.91 11.24 -23.65
N GLU A 205 -10.24 11.35 -23.55
CA GLU A 205 -11.19 10.51 -24.30
C GLU A 205 -11.06 10.69 -25.84
N THR A 206 -10.53 11.82 -26.30
CA THR A 206 -10.28 12.06 -27.73
C THR A 206 -8.94 11.52 -28.19
N GLY A 207 -8.10 11.02 -27.26
CA GLY A 207 -6.74 10.57 -27.51
C GLY A 207 -5.71 11.71 -27.48
N ALA A 208 -6.10 12.93 -27.10
CA ALA A 208 -5.16 14.05 -26.99
C ALA A 208 -4.19 13.83 -25.81
N GLU A 209 -2.88 14.00 -26.06
CA GLU A 209 -1.81 13.86 -25.08
C GLU A 209 -1.77 15.08 -24.14
N LEU A 210 -1.72 14.85 -22.84
CA LEU A 210 -1.82 15.88 -21.82
C LEU A 210 -0.57 16.04 -20.92
N LEU A 211 0.36 15.08 -20.93
CA LEU A 211 1.56 15.15 -20.08
C LEU A 211 2.44 16.36 -20.45
N SER A 212 2.58 16.65 -21.74
CA SER A 212 3.35 17.81 -22.24
C SER A 212 2.79 19.14 -21.71
N LYS A 213 1.46 19.28 -21.58
CA LYS A 213 0.81 20.44 -20.96
C LYS A 213 1.18 20.58 -19.49
N ILE A 214 1.22 19.47 -18.74
CA ILE A 214 1.62 19.47 -17.33
C ILE A 214 3.08 19.90 -17.22
N LEU A 215 3.96 19.24 -17.97
CA LEU A 215 5.41 19.48 -17.93
C LEU A 215 5.80 20.91 -18.31
N SER A 216 5.03 21.57 -19.17
CA SER A 216 5.28 22.98 -19.57
C SER A 216 4.86 23.99 -18.50
N SER A 217 4.06 23.61 -17.48
CA SER A 217 3.51 24.53 -16.48
C SER A 217 3.96 24.17 -15.06
N PRO A 218 4.89 24.93 -14.46
CA PRO A 218 5.27 24.77 -13.06
C PRO A 218 4.08 24.80 -12.09
N GLN A 219 3.06 25.60 -12.40
CA GLN A 219 1.85 25.75 -11.57
C GLN A 219 1.01 24.48 -11.58
N ILE A 220 0.86 23.82 -12.73
CA ILE A 220 0.14 22.55 -12.83
C ILE A 220 0.92 21.45 -12.09
N ILE A 221 2.24 21.39 -12.28
CA ILE A 221 3.10 20.43 -11.56
C ILE A 221 2.93 20.57 -10.04
N GLN A 222 2.93 21.80 -9.52
CA GLN A 222 2.74 22.04 -8.07
C GLN A 222 1.37 21.54 -7.57
N LYS A 223 0.31 21.63 -8.37
CA LYS A 223 -1.01 21.11 -8.01
C LYS A 223 -1.05 19.58 -7.99
N CYS A 224 -0.20 18.87 -8.75
CA CYS A 224 -0.14 17.41 -8.78
C CYS A 224 0.39 16.81 -7.48
N TYR A 225 1.08 17.57 -6.64
CA TYR A 225 1.78 17.02 -5.46
C TYR A 225 1.42 17.74 -4.17
N ARG A 226 1.14 16.96 -3.14
CA ARG A 226 0.93 17.47 -1.78
C ARG A 226 2.22 18.10 -1.27
N HIS A 227 2.09 19.16 -0.47
CA HIS A 227 3.21 19.80 0.24
C HIS A 227 4.40 20.21 -0.65
N GLY A 228 4.22 20.30 -1.98
CA GLY A 228 5.33 20.65 -2.87
C GLY A 228 6.47 19.63 -2.86
N LEU A 229 6.17 18.33 -2.68
CA LEU A 229 7.15 17.24 -2.58
C LEU A 229 8.22 17.28 -3.66
N PHE A 230 7.83 17.59 -4.90
CA PHE A 230 8.76 17.65 -6.02
C PHE A 230 8.88 19.06 -6.57
N PRO A 231 10.10 19.61 -6.67
CA PRO A 231 10.33 20.87 -7.37
C PRO A 231 9.91 20.78 -8.84
N PRO A 232 9.15 21.75 -9.41
CA PRO A 232 8.70 21.69 -10.79
C PRO A 232 9.84 21.47 -11.81
N LYS A 233 10.99 22.10 -11.60
CA LYS A 233 12.19 21.94 -12.45
C LYS A 233 12.67 20.48 -12.49
N PHE A 234 12.61 19.77 -11.35
CA PHE A 234 12.97 18.36 -11.29
C PHE A 234 12.01 17.52 -12.15
N ILE A 235 10.71 17.73 -12.03
CA ILE A 235 9.69 17.01 -12.82
C ILE A 235 9.85 17.29 -14.32
N GLN A 236 10.12 18.54 -14.68
CA GLN A 236 10.39 18.93 -16.08
C GLN A 236 11.62 18.21 -16.65
N GLN A 237 12.69 18.09 -15.87
CA GLN A 237 13.91 17.39 -16.27
C GLN A 237 13.71 15.86 -16.34
N LEU A 238 12.92 15.28 -15.43
CA LEU A 238 12.59 13.86 -15.43
C LEU A 238 11.71 13.47 -16.62
N GLY A 239 10.81 14.38 -17.06
CA GLY A 239 9.88 14.14 -18.15
C GLY A 239 8.75 13.15 -17.84
N LEU A 240 8.59 12.77 -16.57
CA LEU A 240 7.63 11.79 -16.06
C LEU A 240 7.01 12.33 -14.76
N LEU A 241 5.83 11.82 -14.39
CA LEU A 241 5.23 12.14 -13.09
C LEU A 241 5.42 10.95 -12.13
N PRO A 242 6.34 11.07 -11.15
CA PRO A 242 6.57 10.04 -10.14
C PRO A 242 5.41 9.98 -9.14
N THR A 243 5.15 8.80 -8.56
CA THR A 243 4.30 8.70 -7.38
C THR A 243 4.98 9.31 -6.15
N GLU A 244 4.19 9.67 -5.12
CA GLU A 244 4.69 10.39 -3.94
C GLU A 244 5.83 9.68 -3.20
N TYR A 245 5.83 8.34 -3.14
CA TYR A 245 6.91 7.57 -2.48
C TYR A 245 8.27 7.70 -3.14
N LEU A 246 8.32 8.07 -4.42
CA LEU A 246 9.59 8.34 -5.10
C LEU A 246 10.33 9.57 -4.53
N TYR A 247 9.64 10.39 -3.72
CA TYR A 247 10.27 11.45 -2.96
C TYR A 247 11.42 10.92 -2.08
N PHE A 248 11.26 9.79 -1.44
CA PHE A 248 12.31 9.18 -0.61
C PHE A 248 13.54 8.77 -1.42
N TYR A 249 13.35 8.35 -2.67
CA TYR A 249 14.44 7.92 -3.55
C TYR A 249 15.15 9.09 -4.22
N TYR A 250 14.42 10.15 -4.57
CA TYR A 250 15.00 11.31 -5.24
C TYR A 250 15.53 12.38 -4.27
N PHE A 251 14.98 12.45 -3.04
CA PHE A 251 15.33 13.44 -2.04
C PHE A 251 15.59 12.82 -0.65
N PRO A 252 16.41 11.74 -0.56
CA PRO A 252 16.60 10.98 0.69
C PRO A 252 17.19 11.84 1.81
N GLU A 253 18.14 12.72 1.48
CA GLU A 253 18.78 13.60 2.47
C GLU A 253 17.78 14.62 3.06
N THR A 254 16.91 15.16 2.22
CA THR A 254 15.87 16.11 2.66
C THR A 254 14.85 15.40 3.54
N ALA A 255 14.36 14.23 3.11
CA ALA A 255 13.45 13.40 3.88
C ALA A 255 14.03 13.01 5.25
N TYR A 256 15.30 12.61 5.30
CA TYR A 256 16.01 12.31 6.54
C TYR A 256 16.11 13.53 7.46
N LYS A 257 16.56 14.68 6.93
CA LYS A 257 16.71 15.93 7.71
C LYS A 257 15.38 16.36 8.31
N ASN A 258 14.31 16.36 7.51
CA ASN A 258 12.98 16.76 7.96
C ASN A 258 12.46 15.80 9.05
N SER A 259 12.58 14.48 8.85
CA SER A 259 12.18 13.48 9.85
C SER A 259 12.96 13.65 11.17
N LYS A 260 14.26 13.95 11.10
CA LYS A 260 15.08 14.18 12.28
C LYS A 260 14.71 15.48 13.01
N GLN A 261 14.41 16.55 12.29
CA GLN A 261 14.01 17.84 12.85
C GLN A 261 12.63 17.80 13.51
N SER A 262 11.74 16.90 13.07
CA SER A 262 10.39 16.74 13.67
C SER A 262 10.45 16.22 15.11
N GLY A 263 11.57 15.64 15.55
CA GLY A 263 11.74 15.06 16.89
C GLY A 263 10.98 13.76 17.13
N GLN A 264 10.19 13.29 16.17
CA GLN A 264 9.44 12.03 16.23
C GLN A 264 9.33 11.37 14.85
N SER A 265 9.26 10.05 14.84
CA SER A 265 8.97 9.32 13.60
C SER A 265 7.47 9.35 13.26
N ARG A 266 7.15 9.07 11.99
CA ARG A 266 5.76 8.92 11.55
C ARG A 266 5.03 7.84 12.34
N GLY A 267 5.70 6.72 12.64
CA GLY A 267 5.19 5.62 13.45
C GLY A 267 4.80 6.06 14.86
N GLN A 268 5.63 6.88 15.50
CA GLN A 268 5.32 7.45 16.84
C GLN A 268 4.09 8.36 16.78
N ALA A 269 3.98 9.23 15.78
CA ALA A 269 2.80 10.09 15.60
C ALA A 269 1.52 9.26 15.38
N ILE A 270 1.57 8.23 14.52
CA ILE A 270 0.44 7.33 14.28
C ILE A 270 0.09 6.52 15.53
N ALA A 271 1.07 6.05 16.30
CA ALA A 271 0.83 5.32 17.55
C ALA A 271 0.04 6.17 18.55
N ALA A 272 0.41 7.43 18.72
CA ALA A 272 -0.31 8.37 19.58
C ALA A 272 -1.76 8.61 19.10
N MET A 273 -1.96 8.80 17.79
CA MET A 273 -3.31 8.94 17.21
C MET A 273 -4.16 7.67 17.43
N ASN A 274 -3.57 6.49 17.17
CA ASN A 274 -4.26 5.21 17.37
C ASN A 274 -4.66 4.98 18.83
N ALA A 275 -3.76 5.28 19.77
CA ALA A 275 -4.04 5.14 21.20
C ALA A 275 -5.26 6.00 21.63
N ARG A 276 -5.27 7.27 21.21
CA ARG A 276 -6.42 8.17 21.46
C ARG A 276 -7.71 7.66 20.81
N LEU A 277 -7.63 7.18 19.57
CA LEU A 277 -8.79 6.61 18.87
C LEU A 277 -9.39 5.45 19.64
N PHE A 278 -8.58 4.40 19.92
CA PHE A 278 -9.09 3.19 20.58
C PHE A 278 -9.59 3.46 22.00
N GLN A 279 -8.95 4.36 22.76
CA GLN A 279 -9.43 4.80 24.06
C GLN A 279 -10.82 5.46 23.96
N ARG A 280 -11.01 6.39 23.02
CA ARG A 280 -12.30 7.05 22.77
C ARG A 280 -13.38 6.06 22.33
N LEU A 281 -13.05 5.16 21.38
CA LEU A 281 -14.01 4.18 20.85
C LEU A 281 -14.42 3.13 21.88
N ALA A 282 -13.53 2.71 22.78
CA ALA A 282 -13.84 1.73 23.82
C ALA A 282 -14.95 2.23 24.77
N GLN A 283 -14.98 3.53 25.05
CA GLN A 283 -15.90 4.16 25.98
C GLN A 283 -17.14 4.80 25.31
N ALA A 284 -17.13 4.89 23.97
CA ALA A 284 -18.16 5.63 23.24
C ALA A 284 -19.47 4.83 23.10
N PRO A 285 -20.64 5.51 23.20
CA PRO A 285 -21.91 4.91 22.81
C PRO A 285 -21.95 4.72 21.28
N GLN A 286 -22.82 3.80 20.82
CA GLN A 286 -22.96 3.44 19.40
C GLN A 286 -23.15 4.68 18.50
N SER A 287 -23.95 5.64 18.93
CA SER A 287 -24.26 6.87 18.18
C SER A 287 -23.06 7.79 17.91
N LYS A 288 -21.93 7.62 18.63
CA LYS A 288 -20.74 8.47 18.50
C LYS A 288 -19.56 7.78 17.77
N LEU A 289 -19.67 6.49 17.46
CA LEU A 289 -18.54 5.72 16.90
C LEU A 289 -18.07 6.29 15.56
N ILE A 290 -18.99 6.62 14.66
CA ILE A 290 -18.66 7.15 13.33
C ILE A 290 -18.00 8.53 13.44
N GLU A 291 -18.55 9.44 14.23
CA GLU A 291 -17.99 10.78 14.43
C GLU A 291 -16.54 10.72 14.93
N ILE A 292 -16.29 9.91 15.98
CA ILE A 292 -14.94 9.71 16.55
C ILE A 292 -13.98 9.13 15.51
N TYR A 293 -14.46 8.18 14.71
CA TYR A 293 -13.64 7.55 13.68
C TYR A 293 -13.32 8.49 12.51
N GLU A 294 -14.29 9.28 12.07
CA GLU A 294 -14.09 10.27 11.00
C GLU A 294 -13.14 11.40 11.43
N ASP A 295 -13.22 11.86 12.69
CA ASP A 295 -12.26 12.82 13.25
C ASP A 295 -10.82 12.28 13.18
N TYR A 296 -10.63 11.01 13.56
CA TYR A 296 -9.35 10.35 13.44
C TYR A 296 -8.87 10.27 11.99
N LEU A 297 -9.75 9.93 11.04
CA LEU A 297 -9.39 9.86 9.63
C LEU A 297 -8.95 11.24 9.11
N ARG A 298 -9.65 12.32 9.48
CA ARG A 298 -9.26 13.69 9.10
C ARG A 298 -7.89 14.06 9.66
N GLU A 299 -7.62 13.79 10.95
CA GLU A 299 -6.32 14.04 11.59
C GLU A 299 -5.21 13.24 10.89
N ARG A 300 -5.44 11.94 10.65
CA ARG A 300 -4.49 11.05 10.00
C ARG A 300 -4.18 11.51 8.57
N ASN A 301 -5.21 11.81 7.78
CA ASN A 301 -5.05 12.28 6.42
C ASN A 301 -4.33 13.62 6.37
N ALA A 302 -4.65 14.56 7.25
CA ALA A 302 -3.97 15.86 7.34
C ALA A 302 -2.48 15.74 7.66
N SER A 303 -2.07 14.69 8.35
CA SER A 303 -0.69 14.45 8.76
C SER A 303 0.14 13.63 7.75
N TYR A 304 -0.45 13.21 6.62
CA TYR A 304 0.28 12.39 5.63
C TYR A 304 1.36 13.20 4.91
N PHE A 305 2.59 12.70 4.85
CA PHE A 305 3.80 13.39 4.38
C PHE A 305 4.14 14.72 5.10
N SER A 306 3.48 15.05 6.21
CA SER A 306 3.72 16.32 6.90
C SER A 306 5.08 16.40 7.59
N ILE A 307 5.68 15.26 7.92
CA ILE A 307 6.99 15.14 8.56
C ILE A 307 8.11 15.23 7.52
N GLU A 308 7.92 14.57 6.39
CA GLU A 308 8.92 14.41 5.34
C GLU A 308 8.98 15.59 4.38
N ALA A 309 7.87 16.31 4.21
CA ALA A 309 7.77 17.45 3.31
C ALA A 309 8.43 18.71 3.89
N THR A 310 8.75 19.65 3.03
CA THR A 310 9.33 20.95 3.43
C THR A 310 8.34 21.73 4.31
N ALA A 311 8.78 22.19 5.46
CA ALA A 311 7.95 22.97 6.39
C ALA A 311 7.37 24.22 5.72
N GLY A 312 6.04 24.38 5.77
CA GLY A 312 5.35 25.61 5.37
C GLY A 312 4.22 25.51 4.36
N THR A 313 4.04 24.39 3.67
CA THR A 313 2.87 24.20 2.79
C THR A 313 1.71 23.60 3.56
N ARG A 314 0.70 24.41 3.88
CA ARG A 314 -0.57 23.93 4.45
C ARG A 314 -1.31 23.08 3.42
N ARG A 315 -1.84 21.97 3.88
CA ARG A 315 -2.75 21.11 3.11
C ARG A 315 -4.04 21.87 2.78
N ASN A 316 -4.60 21.61 1.61
CA ASN A 316 -5.97 22.00 1.29
C ASN A 316 -6.93 21.31 2.27
N GLU A 317 -7.61 22.08 3.14
CA GLU A 317 -8.50 21.57 4.19
C GLU A 317 -9.78 20.90 3.64
N ASN A 318 -10.04 21.00 2.33
CA ASN A 318 -11.25 20.52 1.65
C ASN A 318 -11.13 19.11 1.05
N GLN A 319 -10.18 18.27 1.48
CA GLN A 319 -10.13 16.90 0.98
C GLN A 319 -11.34 16.12 1.48
N GLN A 320 -12.17 15.61 0.56
CA GLN A 320 -13.27 14.71 0.88
C GLN A 320 -12.74 13.51 1.67
N LEU A 321 -13.45 13.14 2.74
CA LEU A 321 -13.04 12.03 3.59
C LEU A 321 -13.14 10.69 2.86
N TYR A 322 -14.08 10.60 1.94
CA TYR A 322 -14.32 9.46 1.06
C TYR A 322 -14.24 9.92 -0.39
N SER A 323 -13.28 9.42 -1.15
CA SER A 323 -13.18 9.69 -2.58
C SER A 323 -14.03 8.67 -3.37
N GLU A 324 -14.58 9.11 -4.49
CA GLU A 324 -15.24 8.22 -5.44
C GLU A 324 -14.25 7.46 -6.33
N PHE A 325 -13.00 7.91 -6.39
CA PHE A 325 -11.98 7.35 -7.30
C PHE A 325 -10.81 6.69 -6.57
N SER A 326 -10.28 7.28 -5.51
CA SER A 326 -9.11 6.80 -4.80
C SER A 326 -9.40 6.51 -3.32
N GLY A 327 -8.42 5.93 -2.62
CA GLY A 327 -8.48 5.60 -1.21
C GLY A 327 -8.43 4.10 -0.95
N TYR A 328 -8.07 3.78 0.27
CA TYR A 328 -7.84 2.40 0.70
C TYR A 328 -9.05 1.48 0.50
N GLU A 329 -10.24 1.97 0.82
CA GLU A 329 -11.50 1.27 0.62
C GLU A 329 -11.84 1.14 -0.87
N ARG A 330 -11.47 2.14 -1.65
CA ARG A 330 -11.89 2.22 -3.05
C ARG A 330 -11.18 1.22 -3.93
N ILE A 331 -9.86 1.03 -3.77
CA ILE A 331 -9.11 0.09 -4.62
C ILE A 331 -9.60 -1.36 -4.46
N ALA A 332 -9.88 -1.82 -3.23
CA ALA A 332 -10.43 -3.16 -3.00
C ALA A 332 -11.81 -3.31 -3.66
N LEU A 333 -12.63 -2.26 -3.53
CA LEU A 333 -13.95 -2.20 -4.14
C LEU A 333 -13.88 -2.29 -5.67
N LEU A 334 -13.00 -1.52 -6.30
CA LEU A 334 -12.82 -1.52 -7.76
C LEU A 334 -12.38 -2.90 -8.27
N VAL A 335 -11.44 -3.55 -7.57
CA VAL A 335 -10.99 -4.90 -7.92
C VAL A 335 -12.15 -5.90 -7.82
N LEU A 336 -12.90 -5.90 -6.71
CA LEU A 336 -14.04 -6.78 -6.52
C LEU A 336 -15.15 -6.52 -7.57
N GLN A 337 -15.47 -5.26 -7.86
CA GLN A 337 -16.46 -4.94 -8.91
C GLN A 337 -16.01 -5.43 -10.28
N ALA A 338 -14.75 -5.18 -10.64
CA ALA A 338 -14.23 -5.57 -11.94
C ALA A 338 -14.20 -7.10 -12.12
N LEU A 339 -13.80 -7.85 -11.08
CA LEU A 339 -13.81 -9.32 -11.10
C LEU A 339 -15.21 -9.93 -11.26
N HIS A 340 -16.27 -9.14 -11.08
CA HIS A 340 -17.67 -9.56 -11.29
C HIS A 340 -18.34 -8.87 -12.50
N ALA A 341 -17.60 -8.04 -13.24
CA ALA A 341 -18.09 -7.34 -14.44
C ALA A 341 -17.59 -8.01 -15.73
N GLU A 342 -18.42 -8.04 -16.78
CA GLU A 342 -18.01 -8.52 -18.10
C GLU A 342 -17.09 -7.52 -18.82
N THR A 343 -17.37 -6.23 -18.67
CA THR A 343 -16.57 -5.15 -19.27
C THR A 343 -15.30 -4.93 -18.44
N PRO A 344 -14.11 -5.03 -19.05
CA PRO A 344 -12.86 -4.80 -18.35
C PRO A 344 -12.74 -3.37 -17.79
N SER A 345 -12.16 -3.27 -16.60
CA SER A 345 -11.73 -2.01 -15.99
C SER A 345 -10.21 -1.96 -15.88
N SER A 346 -9.61 -0.82 -16.21
CA SER A 346 -8.16 -0.62 -16.03
C SER A 346 -7.86 -0.21 -14.59
N ILE A 347 -7.13 -1.06 -13.87
CA ILE A 347 -6.79 -0.85 -12.46
C ILE A 347 -5.28 -1.10 -12.27
N PRO A 348 -4.52 -0.20 -11.62
CA PRO A 348 -3.12 -0.46 -11.28
C PRO A 348 -3.04 -1.51 -10.19
N LEU A 349 -2.36 -2.63 -10.47
CA LEU A 349 -2.24 -3.79 -9.58
C LEU A 349 -0.81 -4.28 -9.50
N THR A 350 -0.42 -4.78 -8.33
CA THR A 350 0.83 -5.51 -8.17
C THR A 350 0.58 -7.00 -8.47
N ILE A 351 1.12 -7.45 -9.58
CA ILE A 351 0.88 -8.78 -10.16
C ILE A 351 2.16 -9.35 -10.78
N ARG A 352 2.11 -10.61 -11.22
CA ARG A 352 3.21 -11.23 -11.99
C ARG A 352 3.42 -10.50 -13.31
N ASN A 353 4.68 -10.19 -13.64
CA ASN A 353 5.05 -9.46 -14.85
C ASN A 353 4.61 -10.17 -16.14
N GLY A 354 4.81 -11.49 -16.22
CA GLY A 354 4.48 -12.26 -17.42
C GLY A 354 5.14 -11.76 -18.72
N GLY A 355 6.17 -10.90 -18.62
CA GLY A 355 6.85 -10.28 -19.75
C GLY A 355 6.25 -8.96 -20.24
N ALA A 356 5.27 -8.39 -19.52
CA ALA A 356 4.66 -7.10 -19.88
C ALA A 356 5.67 -5.94 -19.85
N LEU A 357 6.48 -5.88 -18.80
CA LEU A 357 7.61 -4.95 -18.66
C LEU A 357 8.90 -5.68 -19.00
N LYS A 358 9.47 -5.39 -20.17
CA LYS A 358 10.56 -6.17 -20.80
C LYS A 358 11.90 -6.09 -20.06
N ASP A 359 12.06 -5.16 -19.14
CA ASP A 359 13.32 -4.98 -18.39
C ASP A 359 13.40 -5.89 -17.15
N LEU A 360 12.31 -6.60 -16.79
CA LEU A 360 12.18 -7.45 -15.62
C LEU A 360 11.82 -8.89 -16.00
N ASP A 361 12.12 -9.84 -15.11
CA ASP A 361 11.83 -11.25 -15.33
C ASP A 361 10.32 -11.53 -15.32
N ALA A 362 9.89 -12.61 -15.97
CA ALA A 362 8.46 -12.94 -16.11
C ALA A 362 7.77 -13.21 -14.77
N ASP A 363 8.50 -13.72 -13.78
CA ASP A 363 8.03 -14.03 -12.41
C ASP A 363 8.24 -12.92 -11.40
N ASP A 364 8.72 -11.76 -11.83
CA ASP A 364 8.73 -10.58 -10.96
C ASP A 364 7.33 -10.05 -10.69
N ALA A 365 7.11 -9.55 -9.47
CA ALA A 365 5.96 -8.72 -9.16
C ALA A 365 6.19 -7.30 -9.68
N VAL A 366 5.24 -6.77 -10.44
CA VAL A 366 5.27 -5.43 -11.01
C VAL A 366 3.96 -4.71 -10.71
N GLU A 367 3.97 -3.38 -10.63
CA GLU A 367 2.74 -2.59 -10.47
C GLU A 367 2.42 -1.91 -11.80
N LEU A 368 1.38 -2.41 -12.47
CA LEU A 368 0.99 -2.00 -13.83
C LEU A 368 -0.53 -1.81 -13.91
N PRO A 369 -1.03 -0.96 -14.84
CA PRO A 369 -2.43 -0.95 -15.21
C PRO A 369 -2.82 -2.32 -15.80
N CYS A 370 -3.78 -2.97 -15.19
CA CYS A 370 -4.29 -4.28 -15.59
C CYS A 370 -5.74 -4.17 -16.05
N GLU A 371 -6.12 -4.92 -17.07
CA GLU A 371 -7.51 -5.10 -17.47
C GLU A 371 -8.15 -6.19 -16.60
N VAL A 372 -9.07 -5.80 -15.72
CA VAL A 372 -9.73 -6.68 -14.76
C VAL A 372 -11.18 -6.88 -15.17
N SER A 373 -11.63 -8.14 -15.28
CA SER A 373 -13.01 -8.50 -15.59
C SER A 373 -13.37 -9.84 -14.93
N SER A 374 -14.61 -10.33 -15.14
CA SER A 374 -15.04 -11.67 -14.72
C SER A 374 -14.21 -12.81 -15.33
N ARG A 375 -13.42 -12.53 -16.36
CA ARG A 375 -12.47 -13.48 -16.98
C ARG A 375 -11.10 -13.49 -16.28
N GLY A 376 -10.92 -12.68 -15.22
CA GLY A 376 -9.69 -12.53 -14.46
C GLY A 376 -8.92 -11.24 -14.76
N VAL A 377 -7.62 -11.26 -14.47
CA VAL A 377 -6.71 -10.14 -14.64
C VAL A 377 -5.84 -10.36 -15.86
N HIS A 378 -5.90 -9.45 -16.81
CA HIS A 378 -5.04 -9.42 -17.98
C HIS A 378 -4.06 -8.25 -17.89
N VAL A 379 -2.78 -8.52 -18.21
CA VAL A 379 -1.70 -7.51 -18.15
C VAL A 379 -1.34 -7.10 -19.57
N PRO A 380 -1.70 -5.89 -20.01
CA PRO A 380 -1.31 -5.39 -21.33
C PRO A 380 0.22 -5.24 -21.44
N PRO A 381 0.81 -5.45 -22.62
CA PRO A 381 2.22 -5.19 -22.83
C PRO A 381 2.56 -3.71 -22.57
N VAL A 382 3.54 -3.47 -21.71
CA VAL A 382 4.03 -2.13 -21.34
C VAL A 382 5.30 -1.75 -22.12
N GLY A 383 6.08 -2.75 -22.52
CA GLY A 383 7.36 -2.56 -23.19
C GLY A 383 8.50 -2.27 -22.22
N ARG A 384 9.41 -1.36 -22.56
CA ARG A 384 10.56 -1.00 -21.72
C ARG A 384 10.27 0.22 -20.87
N ALA A 385 10.88 0.26 -19.66
CA ALA A 385 10.91 1.46 -18.84
C ALA A 385 11.76 2.55 -19.51
N PRO A 386 11.38 3.84 -19.39
CA PRO A 386 12.20 4.95 -19.86
C PRO A 386 13.62 4.91 -19.29
N ASP A 387 14.64 5.28 -20.08
CA ASP A 387 16.05 5.23 -19.69
C ASP A 387 16.34 6.00 -18.40
N ALA A 388 15.67 7.12 -18.19
CA ALA A 388 15.85 7.98 -17.00
C ALA A 388 15.51 7.27 -15.69
N VAL A 389 14.65 6.26 -15.69
CA VAL A 389 14.15 5.59 -14.47
C VAL A 389 14.52 4.11 -14.39
N ARG A 390 14.91 3.50 -15.51
CA ARG A 390 15.26 2.08 -15.60
C ARG A 390 16.34 1.64 -14.61
N PRO A 391 17.46 2.39 -14.40
CA PRO A 391 18.47 1.96 -13.43
C PRO A 391 17.93 1.83 -12.01
N LEU A 392 17.10 2.78 -11.56
CA LEU A 392 16.47 2.74 -10.24
C LEU A 392 15.47 1.58 -10.13
N LEU A 393 14.67 1.37 -11.17
CA LEU A 393 13.70 0.25 -11.24
C LEU A 393 14.41 -1.10 -11.07
N LEU A 394 15.49 -1.34 -11.82
CA LEU A 394 16.27 -2.58 -11.77
C LEU A 394 16.94 -2.78 -10.41
N GLN A 395 17.53 -1.73 -9.85
CA GLN A 395 18.18 -1.79 -8.54
C GLN A 395 17.19 -2.13 -7.42
N VAL A 396 16.01 -1.51 -7.42
CA VAL A 396 15.00 -1.78 -6.40
C VAL A 396 14.42 -3.18 -6.59
N LYS A 397 14.19 -3.64 -7.82
CA LYS A 397 13.73 -5.01 -8.06
C LYS A 397 14.73 -6.05 -7.56
N GLU A 398 16.01 -5.84 -7.76
CA GLU A 398 17.04 -6.74 -7.23
C GLU A 398 17.06 -6.76 -5.69
N TYR A 399 16.88 -5.61 -5.06
CA TYR A 399 16.69 -5.51 -3.62
C TYR A 399 15.45 -6.33 -3.15
N GLU A 400 14.32 -6.23 -3.85
CA GLU A 400 13.10 -6.98 -3.52
C GLU A 400 13.31 -8.49 -3.64
N ARG A 401 13.94 -8.96 -4.73
CA ARG A 401 14.28 -10.38 -4.95
C ARG A 401 15.17 -10.93 -3.82
N LEU A 402 16.21 -10.19 -3.46
CA LEU A 402 17.12 -10.57 -2.38
C LEU A 402 16.43 -10.59 -1.02
N THR A 403 15.48 -9.67 -0.77
CA THR A 403 14.69 -9.65 0.47
C THR A 403 13.78 -10.88 0.56
N VAL A 404 13.11 -11.25 -0.53
CA VAL A 404 12.29 -12.48 -0.58
C VAL A 404 13.15 -13.70 -0.31
N ARG A 405 14.29 -13.82 -0.98
CA ARG A 405 15.24 -14.94 -0.75
C ARG A 405 15.74 -14.98 0.68
N ALA A 406 16.09 -13.83 1.25
CA ALA A 406 16.54 -13.75 2.63
C ALA A 406 15.50 -14.32 3.62
N SER A 407 14.22 -13.98 3.39
CA SER A 407 13.12 -14.45 4.23
C SER A 407 12.85 -15.96 4.03
N VAL A 408 12.72 -16.40 2.78
CA VAL A 408 12.35 -17.79 2.45
C VAL A 408 13.47 -18.78 2.77
N GLU A 409 14.74 -18.40 2.51
CA GLU A 409 15.91 -19.24 2.77
C GLU A 409 16.49 -19.02 4.17
N HIS A 410 15.90 -18.16 4.99
CA HIS A 410 16.40 -17.76 6.33
C HIS A 410 17.87 -17.34 6.30
N SER A 411 18.27 -16.60 5.28
CA SER A 411 19.66 -16.34 4.95
C SER A 411 20.13 -14.94 5.33
N ARG A 412 20.98 -14.84 6.35
CA ARG A 412 21.61 -13.57 6.76
C ARG A 412 22.49 -12.97 5.65
N SER A 413 23.09 -13.77 4.79
CA SER A 413 23.91 -13.29 3.66
C SER A 413 23.04 -12.59 2.62
N PHE A 414 21.88 -13.16 2.26
CA PHE A 414 20.93 -12.50 1.37
C PHE A 414 20.29 -11.26 2.03
N ALA A 415 20.03 -11.28 3.34
CA ALA A 415 19.53 -10.12 4.07
C ALA A 415 20.54 -8.94 3.99
N LEU A 416 21.83 -9.22 4.17
CA LEU A 416 22.87 -8.19 4.02
C LEU A 416 22.96 -7.71 2.56
N ALA A 417 22.98 -8.62 1.59
CA ALA A 417 23.02 -8.27 0.18
C ALA A 417 21.80 -7.44 -0.25
N ALA A 418 20.61 -7.73 0.27
CA ALA A 418 19.41 -6.93 0.04
C ALA A 418 19.59 -5.48 0.51
N LEU A 419 20.07 -5.29 1.73
CA LEU A 419 20.32 -3.95 2.28
C LEU A 419 21.42 -3.21 1.50
N GLU A 420 22.48 -3.89 1.06
CA GLU A 420 23.54 -3.30 0.23
C GLU A 420 23.02 -2.87 -1.15
N LYS A 421 22.06 -3.60 -1.72
CA LYS A 421 21.42 -3.26 -3.01
C LYS A 421 20.35 -2.19 -2.88
N ASN A 422 19.76 -2.02 -1.69
CA ASN A 422 18.74 -1.01 -1.48
C ASN A 422 19.31 0.41 -1.70
N PRO A 423 18.79 1.19 -2.66
CA PRO A 423 19.35 2.51 -2.98
C PRO A 423 19.26 3.53 -1.84
N LEU A 424 18.38 3.30 -0.84
CA LEU A 424 18.26 4.14 0.35
C LEU A 424 19.20 3.73 1.49
N VAL A 425 19.99 2.66 1.31
CA VAL A 425 21.00 2.16 2.27
C VAL A 425 22.39 2.20 1.62
N GLY A 426 22.61 1.39 0.58
CA GLY A 426 23.73 1.40 -0.38
C GLY A 426 25.12 1.12 0.18
N ARG A 427 25.44 1.54 1.41
CA ARG A 427 26.77 1.41 2.02
C ARG A 427 26.85 0.14 2.86
N GLN A 428 27.84 -0.69 2.60
CA GLN A 428 28.04 -1.99 3.26
C GLN A 428 28.21 -1.87 4.79
N ASP A 429 28.96 -0.86 5.25
CA ASP A 429 29.18 -0.63 6.69
C ASP A 429 27.88 -0.25 7.41
N VAL A 430 27.02 0.55 6.78
CA VAL A 430 25.70 0.93 7.29
C VAL A 430 24.75 -0.27 7.23
N ALA A 431 24.69 -1.00 6.12
CA ALA A 431 23.87 -2.19 5.96
C ALA A 431 24.12 -3.23 7.05
N ARG A 432 25.39 -3.50 7.39
CA ARG A 432 25.78 -4.43 8.46
C ARG A 432 25.30 -3.97 9.85
N LYS A 433 25.46 -2.67 10.17
CA LYS A 433 25.03 -2.09 11.44
C LYS A 433 23.51 -2.18 11.60
N VAL A 434 22.81 -1.72 10.58
CA VAL A 434 21.34 -1.71 10.53
C VAL A 434 20.77 -3.13 10.63
N LEU A 435 21.32 -4.09 9.88
CA LEU A 435 20.88 -5.49 9.95
C LEU A 435 21.10 -6.07 11.37
N THR A 436 22.25 -5.80 11.98
CA THR A 436 22.57 -6.26 13.34
C THR A 436 21.58 -5.70 14.35
N GLU A 437 21.22 -4.41 14.23
CA GLU A 437 20.30 -3.76 15.15
C GLU A 437 18.85 -4.26 14.95
N TYR A 438 18.39 -4.48 13.71
CA TYR A 438 17.10 -5.10 13.46
C TYR A 438 17.02 -6.53 14.00
N VAL A 439 18.05 -7.35 13.79
CA VAL A 439 18.11 -8.71 14.36
C VAL A 439 18.07 -8.67 15.90
N HIS A 440 18.76 -7.72 16.52
CA HIS A 440 18.70 -7.52 17.98
C HIS A 440 17.30 -7.08 18.44
N ALA A 441 16.67 -6.14 17.71
CA ALA A 441 15.39 -5.54 18.08
C ALA A 441 14.19 -6.50 17.90
N PHE A 442 14.25 -7.43 16.94
CA PHE A 442 13.14 -8.28 16.54
C PHE A 442 13.40 -9.79 16.80
N GLY A 443 14.66 -10.19 17.06
CA GLY A 443 15.01 -11.57 17.39
C GLY A 443 14.54 -12.58 16.33
N GLN A 444 13.81 -13.60 16.77
CA GLN A 444 13.30 -14.65 15.88
C GLN A 444 12.36 -14.17 14.79
N GLN A 445 11.67 -13.03 14.97
CA GLN A 445 10.78 -12.48 13.94
C GLN A 445 11.50 -12.03 12.65
N MET A 446 12.83 -11.90 12.69
CA MET A 446 13.66 -11.64 11.50
C MET A 446 14.15 -12.91 10.81
N ASN A 447 13.89 -14.07 11.41
CA ASN A 447 14.37 -15.37 10.95
C ASN A 447 13.20 -16.33 10.61
N GLN A 448 11.96 -15.82 10.65
CA GLN A 448 10.75 -16.58 10.28
C GLN A 448 10.37 -16.39 8.84
#